data_817a232b549c1b0fe59bce46b1fa989c
#
_entry.id   817a232b549c1b0fe59bce46b1fa989c
#
_cell.length_a   1.000
_cell.length_b   1.000
_cell.length_c   1.000
_cell.angle_alpha   90.00
_cell.angle_beta   90.00
_cell.angle_gamma   90.00
#
_symmetry.space_group_name_H-M   'P 1'
#
loop_
_entity.id
_entity.type
_entity.pdbx_description
1 polymer ?
#
loop_
_entity_poly.entity_id
_entity_poly.type
_entity_poly.pdbx_seq_one_letter_code
_entity_poly.pdbx_strand_id
1 'polypeptide(L)'
;MTEKWWHDKIAYQIYPKSFLDSNGDGIGDLRGIISKLDYIKALGIDIIWLSPIYKSPFVDQGYDISDYYAIAEEFGTMEEFDELLAEAKKRNMHIIMDLVINHCSDKHEWFQKALADPDGEYADYFYFRKGKNGNPPSNYRSYFGGSCWESVPGTDKYYFHMFAKEQPDLNWENPKLRQELYNMINWWLEKGLAGFRIDAIINIKKDLAFPDYEPDGPDGMAACWKMVENVDGVGEFLEDLKKNTFQKYDAFTVGEVFNMKADELGQFIGDNGHFSTIFDFCAHSLSDGAHGWYDAPHVDFKTWRDTILSSQINVQKYGLEANIIENHDEPRGVSRFLPKYAQTPVGTKMLGTVNILLRGIPFIYQGQEIGMQNEIWNDIHDYNDISTIDQYKLAREAGLSDTEALEVCGKMSRDNARTPVQWNAQANAGFTTGTPWLKVHSDYKEINVAAQEKDPDSVLNYYRKLTAIRKAPEYKEVFTYGKTVPAYQDSETVMAYYRETKSQRILVAANFGREAVSTKLEYPVKKVLLSNQNRTDCPEEMLKLDSCEVIVLECEK
;
A
#
# COMPACT_ATOMS: atom_id res chain seq x y z
N MET A 1 11.34 -12.95 19.32
CA MET A 1 10.45 -11.78 19.03
C MET A 1 9.61 -11.53 20.26
N THR A 2 9.72 -10.34 20.82
CA THR A 2 8.93 -9.89 21.99
C THR A 2 7.50 -9.59 21.56
N GLU A 3 6.51 -10.08 22.32
CA GLU A 3 5.10 -9.85 21.99
C GLU A 3 4.76 -8.34 22.00
N LYS A 4 4.07 -7.89 20.97
CA LYS A 4 3.60 -6.51 20.79
C LYS A 4 2.10 -6.50 20.57
N TRP A 5 1.44 -5.39 20.94
CA TRP A 5 -0.01 -5.25 20.89
C TRP A 5 -0.59 -5.40 19.46
N TRP A 6 0.21 -5.14 18.45
CA TRP A 6 -0.19 -5.14 17.03
C TRP A 6 0.06 -6.48 16.29
N HIS A 7 0.74 -7.46 16.90
CA HIS A 7 1.16 -8.70 16.20
C HIS A 7 -0.01 -9.52 15.65
N ASP A 8 -1.14 -9.54 16.35
CA ASP A 8 -2.34 -10.32 16.00
C ASP A 8 -3.42 -9.50 15.29
N LYS A 9 -3.12 -8.27 14.92
CA LYS A 9 -4.09 -7.32 14.37
C LYS A 9 -4.23 -7.48 12.86
N ILE A 10 -5.37 -7.00 12.35
CA ILE A 10 -5.68 -6.87 10.93
C ILE A 10 -5.91 -5.39 10.65
N ALA A 11 -5.25 -4.87 9.62
CA ALA A 11 -5.37 -3.49 9.21
C ALA A 11 -6.28 -3.33 7.98
N TYR A 12 -6.92 -2.17 7.90
CA TYR A 12 -7.74 -1.76 6.76
C TYR A 12 -7.31 -0.37 6.31
N GLN A 13 -6.94 -0.23 5.05
CA GLN A 13 -6.60 1.07 4.49
C GLN A 13 -7.83 1.77 3.95
N ILE A 14 -8.01 3.02 4.33
CA ILE A 14 -8.98 3.95 3.77
C ILE A 14 -8.23 5.02 2.96
N TYR A 15 -8.64 5.18 1.70
CA TYR A 15 -8.35 6.34 0.88
C TYR A 15 -9.54 7.31 1.01
N PRO A 16 -9.43 8.33 1.88
CA PRO A 16 -10.60 9.09 2.36
C PRO A 16 -11.41 9.69 1.23
N LYS A 17 -10.74 10.25 0.24
CA LYS A 17 -11.35 10.95 -0.92
C LYS A 17 -12.38 10.09 -1.68
N SER A 18 -12.23 8.76 -1.65
CA SER A 18 -13.09 7.81 -2.35
C SER A 18 -13.85 6.84 -1.45
N PHE A 19 -13.87 7.05 -0.13
CA PHE A 19 -14.50 6.12 0.79
C PHE A 19 -16.02 6.35 0.88
N LEU A 20 -16.45 7.47 1.42
CA LEU A 20 -17.86 7.88 1.47
C LEU A 20 -17.96 9.39 1.68
N ASP A 21 -18.71 10.05 0.81
CA ASP A 21 -19.05 11.47 0.91
C ASP A 21 -20.35 11.63 1.71
N SER A 22 -20.29 12.37 2.81
CA SER A 22 -21.43 12.61 3.69
C SER A 22 -22.15 13.94 3.42
N ASN A 23 -21.50 14.88 2.73
CA ASN A 23 -22.00 16.25 2.53
C ASN A 23 -22.50 16.52 1.11
N GLY A 24 -22.18 15.66 0.13
CA GLY A 24 -22.65 15.73 -1.24
C GLY A 24 -21.80 16.58 -2.17
N ASP A 25 -20.55 16.89 -1.81
CA ASP A 25 -19.63 17.65 -2.64
C ASP A 25 -18.85 16.80 -3.66
N GLY A 26 -18.96 15.49 -3.58
CA GLY A 26 -18.30 14.52 -4.45
C GLY A 26 -16.99 13.97 -3.93
N ILE A 27 -16.57 14.37 -2.74
CA ILE A 27 -15.33 13.97 -2.07
C ILE A 27 -15.67 13.24 -0.77
N GLY A 28 -15.05 12.09 -0.52
CA GLY A 28 -15.23 11.37 0.73
C GLY A 28 -14.62 12.13 1.91
N ASP A 29 -15.20 11.98 3.10
CA ASP A 29 -14.88 12.79 4.27
C ASP A 29 -14.82 11.98 5.58
N LEU A 30 -14.39 12.63 6.67
CA LEU A 30 -14.27 12.04 8.00
C LEU A 30 -15.63 11.59 8.56
N ARG A 31 -16.71 12.31 8.29
CA ARG A 31 -18.08 11.93 8.68
C ARG A 31 -18.51 10.65 7.99
N GLY A 32 -18.21 10.52 6.69
CA GLY A 32 -18.42 9.29 5.94
C GLY A 32 -17.69 8.11 6.56
N ILE A 33 -16.41 8.29 6.95
CA ILE A 33 -15.62 7.26 7.64
C ILE A 33 -16.26 6.88 8.98
N ILE A 34 -16.59 7.86 9.82
CA ILE A 34 -17.23 7.62 11.14
C ILE A 34 -18.52 6.80 10.98
N SER A 35 -19.33 7.11 9.96
CA SER A 35 -20.58 6.40 9.70
C SER A 35 -20.43 4.92 9.35
N LYS A 36 -19.21 4.50 8.94
CA LYS A 36 -18.89 3.13 8.50
C LYS A 36 -18.01 2.36 9.48
N LEU A 37 -17.71 2.90 10.66
CA LEU A 37 -16.86 2.21 11.65
C LEU A 37 -17.44 0.85 12.08
N ASP A 38 -18.76 0.71 12.18
CA ASP A 38 -19.40 -0.57 12.50
C ASP A 38 -19.27 -1.61 11.39
N TYR A 39 -19.34 -1.17 10.12
CA TYR A 39 -19.05 -2.01 8.95
C TYR A 39 -17.60 -2.53 8.98
N ILE A 40 -16.65 -1.63 9.21
CA ILE A 40 -15.22 -1.96 9.30
C ILE A 40 -14.97 -2.92 10.49
N LYS A 41 -15.59 -2.66 11.64
CA LYS A 41 -15.50 -3.55 12.82
C LYS A 41 -16.08 -4.92 12.55
N ALA A 42 -17.22 -5.02 11.85
CA ALA A 42 -17.85 -6.28 11.49
C ALA A 42 -16.99 -7.10 10.50
N LEU A 43 -16.10 -6.45 9.74
CA LEU A 43 -15.09 -7.12 8.90
C LEU A 43 -13.93 -7.73 9.74
N GLY A 44 -13.88 -7.47 11.04
CA GLY A 44 -12.84 -7.99 11.93
C GLY A 44 -11.58 -7.12 12.04
N ILE A 45 -11.66 -5.86 11.62
CA ILE A 45 -10.53 -4.91 11.59
C ILE A 45 -10.20 -4.38 12.99
N ASP A 46 -8.91 -4.17 13.24
CA ASP A 46 -8.36 -3.62 14.48
C ASP A 46 -7.60 -2.30 14.27
N ILE A 47 -7.01 -2.12 13.09
CA ILE A 47 -6.23 -0.91 12.75
C ILE A 47 -6.81 -0.32 11.46
N ILE A 48 -7.07 0.98 11.46
CA ILE A 48 -7.45 1.73 10.26
C ILE A 48 -6.27 2.62 9.88
N TRP A 49 -5.75 2.44 8.67
CA TRP A 49 -4.78 3.33 8.07
C TRP A 49 -5.50 4.34 7.17
N LEU A 50 -5.37 5.62 7.48
CA LEU A 50 -5.86 6.72 6.65
C LEU A 50 -4.73 7.20 5.74
N SER A 51 -4.94 7.16 4.41
CA SER A 51 -4.13 7.93 3.47
C SER A 51 -4.21 9.43 3.80
N PRO A 52 -3.28 10.29 3.32
CA PRO A 52 -3.12 11.64 3.85
C PRO A 52 -4.42 12.46 3.89
N ILE A 53 -4.69 13.05 5.06
CA ILE A 53 -5.83 13.96 5.30
C ILE A 53 -5.38 15.36 5.70
N TYR A 54 -4.08 15.62 5.68
CA TYR A 54 -3.51 16.94 6.00
C TYR A 54 -3.90 17.98 4.96
N LYS A 55 -3.79 19.26 5.33
CA LYS A 55 -3.97 20.35 4.38
C LYS A 55 -2.97 20.24 3.23
N SER A 56 -3.49 20.23 2.00
CA SER A 56 -2.74 19.97 0.77
C SER A 56 -3.37 20.71 -0.41
N PRO A 57 -2.59 21.14 -1.40
CA PRO A 57 -3.09 21.53 -2.73
C PRO A 57 -3.58 20.36 -3.59
N PHE A 58 -3.33 19.11 -3.18
CA PHE A 58 -3.72 17.88 -3.89
C PHE A 58 -3.10 17.69 -5.28
N VAL A 59 -1.90 18.18 -5.51
CA VAL A 59 -1.15 17.89 -6.75
C VAL A 59 -0.88 16.40 -6.87
N ASP A 60 -0.48 15.76 -5.76
CA ASP A 60 -0.33 14.31 -5.64
C ASP A 60 -1.31 13.75 -4.59
N GLN A 61 -2.57 14.13 -4.71
CA GLN A 61 -3.70 13.60 -3.96
C GLN A 61 -3.52 13.57 -2.43
N GLY A 62 -2.81 14.58 -1.87
CA GLY A 62 -2.59 14.74 -0.43
C GLY A 62 -1.17 14.43 0.03
N TYR A 63 -0.32 13.85 -0.81
CA TYR A 63 1.10 13.62 -0.51
C TYR A 63 1.96 14.89 -0.65
N ASP A 64 1.40 15.99 -1.11
CA ASP A 64 1.98 17.34 -1.14
C ASP A 64 1.43 18.18 0.04
N ILE A 65 1.97 17.95 1.25
CA ILE A 65 1.44 18.51 2.50
C ILE A 65 1.87 19.97 2.65
N SER A 66 0.89 20.88 2.77
CA SER A 66 1.14 22.31 2.98
C SER A 66 1.04 22.75 4.45
N ASP A 67 0.41 21.96 5.31
CA ASP A 67 0.35 22.17 6.77
C ASP A 67 0.17 20.84 7.46
N TYR A 68 1.16 20.41 8.25
CA TYR A 68 1.16 19.15 8.98
C TYR A 68 0.25 19.13 10.22
N TYR A 69 -0.25 20.29 10.67
CA TYR A 69 -1.06 20.40 11.88
C TYR A 69 -2.55 20.67 11.58
N ALA A 70 -2.92 20.72 10.30
CA ALA A 70 -4.28 20.98 9.88
C ALA A 70 -4.85 19.83 9.03
N ILE A 71 -6.14 19.58 9.19
CA ILE A 71 -6.92 18.71 8.30
C ILE A 71 -7.32 19.52 7.06
N ALA A 72 -7.30 18.90 5.87
CA ALA A 72 -7.81 19.52 4.65
C ALA A 72 -9.33 19.75 4.76
N GLU A 73 -9.79 20.92 4.33
CA GLU A 73 -11.20 21.33 4.45
C GLU A 73 -12.15 20.37 3.73
N GLU A 74 -11.67 19.74 2.65
CA GLU A 74 -12.40 18.72 1.89
C GLU A 74 -12.71 17.47 2.70
N PHE A 75 -11.87 17.13 3.69
CA PHE A 75 -12.06 15.95 4.52
C PHE A 75 -12.80 16.26 5.84
N GLY A 76 -12.87 17.53 6.23
CA GLY A 76 -13.56 17.95 7.44
C GLY A 76 -12.70 18.77 8.39
N THR A 77 -12.98 18.68 9.69
CA THR A 77 -12.34 19.49 10.72
C THR A 77 -11.50 18.67 11.69
N MET A 78 -10.69 19.36 12.51
CA MET A 78 -9.92 18.72 13.58
C MET A 78 -10.86 18.10 14.66
N GLU A 79 -12.00 18.72 14.93
CA GLU A 79 -13.02 18.20 15.86
C GLU A 79 -13.63 16.90 15.33
N GLU A 80 -13.86 16.79 14.03
CA GLU A 80 -14.34 15.55 13.40
C GLU A 80 -13.27 14.47 13.43
N PHE A 81 -12.00 14.83 13.28
CA PHE A 81 -10.90 13.89 13.46
C PHE A 81 -10.80 13.39 14.92
N ASP A 82 -10.95 14.28 15.91
CA ASP A 82 -10.97 13.90 17.32
C ASP A 82 -12.17 12.98 17.62
N GLU A 83 -13.33 13.21 16.99
CA GLU A 83 -14.48 12.31 17.06
C GLU A 83 -14.18 10.94 16.44
N LEU A 84 -13.53 10.89 15.28
CA LEU A 84 -13.11 9.65 14.64
C LEU A 84 -12.22 8.82 15.57
N LEU A 85 -11.22 9.43 16.22
CA LEU A 85 -10.35 8.76 17.19
C LEU A 85 -11.17 8.20 18.36
N ALA A 86 -12.10 8.98 18.90
CA ALA A 86 -12.94 8.57 20.01
C ALA A 86 -13.89 7.42 19.64
N GLU A 87 -14.52 7.48 18.45
CA GLU A 87 -15.45 6.46 17.97
C GLU A 87 -14.73 5.15 17.58
N ALA A 88 -13.53 5.22 17.01
CA ALA A 88 -12.70 4.06 16.76
C ALA A 88 -12.28 3.38 18.06
N LYS A 89 -11.84 4.15 19.06
CA LYS A 89 -11.46 3.66 20.40
C LYS A 89 -12.61 2.94 21.12
N LYS A 90 -13.85 3.44 21.04
CA LYS A 90 -15.04 2.77 21.60
C LYS A 90 -15.25 1.37 21.01
N ARG A 91 -14.81 1.14 19.78
CA ARG A 91 -14.91 -0.13 19.05
C ARG A 91 -13.64 -0.99 19.17
N ASN A 92 -12.69 -0.61 20.03
CA ASN A 92 -11.37 -1.24 20.12
C ASN A 92 -10.65 -1.29 18.76
N MET A 93 -10.70 -0.19 18.04
CA MET A 93 -9.94 0.02 16.81
C MET A 93 -8.94 1.16 17.01
N HIS A 94 -7.81 1.05 16.33
CA HIS A 94 -6.72 2.00 16.33
C HIS A 94 -6.65 2.75 15.01
N ILE A 95 -6.35 4.04 15.04
CA ILE A 95 -6.13 4.84 13.84
C ILE A 95 -4.64 5.07 13.67
N ILE A 96 -4.11 4.82 12.48
CA ILE A 96 -2.81 5.29 12.03
C ILE A 96 -2.99 6.20 10.81
N MET A 97 -2.10 7.16 10.64
CA MET A 97 -2.10 8.07 9.50
C MET A 97 -0.88 7.84 8.61
N ASP A 98 -0.94 8.40 7.41
CA ASP A 98 0.23 8.51 6.56
C ASP A 98 1.18 9.59 7.10
N LEU A 99 2.49 9.33 7.05
CA LEU A 99 3.53 10.26 7.47
C LEU A 99 4.44 10.53 6.28
N VAL A 100 4.29 11.69 5.66
CA VAL A 100 5.06 12.12 4.51
C VAL A 100 6.13 13.09 4.98
N ILE A 101 7.37 12.62 5.08
CA ILE A 101 8.50 13.38 5.62
C ILE A 101 9.76 13.34 4.75
N ASN A 102 9.68 12.75 3.55
CA ASN A 102 10.72 12.92 2.54
C ASN A 102 10.65 14.31 1.89
N HIS A 103 9.45 14.84 1.69
CA HIS A 103 9.15 16.10 1.03
C HIS A 103 7.94 16.77 1.68
N CYS A 104 7.68 18.03 1.32
CA CYS A 104 6.42 18.72 1.63
C CYS A 104 5.90 19.41 0.38
N SER A 105 4.75 20.09 0.48
CA SER A 105 4.25 20.92 -0.63
C SER A 105 5.13 22.15 -0.89
N ASP A 106 5.20 22.59 -2.13
CA ASP A 106 5.73 23.90 -2.50
C ASP A 106 4.94 25.06 -1.86
N LYS A 107 3.71 24.82 -1.37
CA LYS A 107 2.88 25.76 -0.63
C LYS A 107 3.11 25.74 0.88
N HIS A 108 3.93 24.81 1.39
CA HIS A 108 4.29 24.80 2.80
C HIS A 108 5.05 26.08 3.18
N GLU A 109 4.77 26.63 4.35
CA GLU A 109 5.36 27.90 4.78
C GLU A 109 6.91 27.87 4.80
N TRP A 110 7.51 26.73 5.12
CA TRP A 110 8.97 26.57 5.10
C TRP A 110 9.53 26.79 3.70
N PHE A 111 8.91 26.22 2.67
CA PHE A 111 9.38 26.37 1.30
C PHE A 111 9.12 27.76 0.75
N GLN A 112 7.97 28.37 1.09
CA GLN A 112 7.67 29.74 0.72
C GLN A 112 8.69 30.72 1.30
N LYS A 113 9.12 30.53 2.56
CA LYS A 113 10.19 31.31 3.19
C LYS A 113 11.55 31.03 2.53
N ALA A 114 11.84 29.78 2.17
CA ALA A 114 13.06 29.42 1.45
C ALA A 114 13.14 30.05 0.05
N LEU A 115 12.04 30.12 -0.69
CA LEU A 115 11.98 30.81 -1.99
C LEU A 115 12.13 32.34 -1.85
N ALA A 116 11.60 32.92 -0.78
CA ALA A 116 11.72 34.37 -0.53
C ALA A 116 13.16 34.76 -0.17
N ASP A 117 13.91 33.89 0.49
CA ASP A 117 15.33 34.08 0.82
C ASP A 117 16.12 32.76 0.61
N PRO A 118 16.59 32.51 -0.63
CA PRO A 118 17.31 31.27 -0.97
C PRO A 118 18.70 31.12 -0.34
N ASP A 119 19.14 32.08 0.46
CA ASP A 119 20.35 32.04 1.28
C ASP A 119 20.04 32.12 2.79
N GLY A 120 18.77 32.22 3.16
CA GLY A 120 18.29 32.32 4.53
C GLY A 120 18.18 30.99 5.27
N GLU A 121 17.70 31.06 6.52
CA GLU A 121 17.61 29.92 7.42
C GLU A 121 16.74 28.77 6.85
N TYR A 122 15.60 29.11 6.23
CA TYR A 122 14.68 28.10 5.68
C TYR A 122 15.18 27.46 4.38
N ALA A 123 16.13 28.10 3.66
CA ALA A 123 16.75 27.48 2.49
C ALA A 123 17.49 26.20 2.84
N ASP A 124 18.04 26.10 4.06
CA ASP A 124 18.73 24.88 4.54
C ASP A 124 17.77 23.75 4.96
N TYR A 125 16.47 23.98 4.94
CA TYR A 125 15.45 22.92 5.09
C TYR A 125 15.23 22.10 3.82
N PHE A 126 15.80 22.56 2.68
CA PHE A 126 15.67 21.98 1.36
C PHE A 126 17.04 21.87 0.69
N TYR A 127 17.09 21.23 -0.47
CA TYR A 127 18.32 21.10 -1.25
C TYR A 127 18.35 22.14 -2.37
N PHE A 128 18.95 23.31 -2.11
CA PHE A 128 19.24 24.31 -3.15
C PHE A 128 20.66 24.15 -3.65
N ARG A 129 20.85 24.09 -4.97
CA ARG A 129 22.18 23.99 -5.62
C ARG A 129 22.26 24.92 -6.81
N LYS A 130 23.46 25.45 -7.07
CA LYS A 130 23.73 26.22 -8.29
C LYS A 130 23.73 25.32 -9.52
N GLY A 131 23.16 25.80 -10.61
CA GLY A 131 23.24 25.12 -11.88
C GLY A 131 24.66 25.01 -12.43
N LYS A 132 24.88 24.08 -13.33
CA LYS A 132 26.15 23.86 -14.05
C LYS A 132 26.01 24.39 -15.48
N ASN A 133 26.66 25.49 -15.82
CA ASN A 133 26.64 26.09 -17.17
C ASN A 133 25.21 26.34 -17.71
N GLY A 134 24.31 26.80 -16.85
CA GLY A 134 22.91 27.07 -17.21
C GLY A 134 22.01 25.83 -17.25
N ASN A 135 22.52 24.66 -16.89
CA ASN A 135 21.77 23.41 -16.76
C ASN A 135 21.54 23.06 -15.28
N PRO A 136 20.62 22.11 -14.99
CA PRO A 136 20.46 21.56 -13.65
C PRO A 136 21.75 21.03 -13.03
N PRO A 137 21.84 20.94 -11.69
CA PRO A 137 23.02 20.46 -10.97
C PRO A 137 23.44 19.01 -11.29
N SER A 138 22.45 18.15 -11.60
CA SER A 138 22.67 16.75 -12.03
C SER A 138 21.55 16.28 -12.95
N ASN A 139 21.76 15.10 -13.57
CA ASN A 139 20.89 14.56 -14.62
C ASN A 139 19.80 13.62 -14.11
N TYR A 140 19.24 13.85 -12.91
CA TYR A 140 18.24 12.94 -12.36
C TYR A 140 16.84 13.17 -12.95
N ARG A 141 16.18 12.02 -13.26
CA ARG A 141 14.77 11.94 -13.64
C ARG A 141 13.92 11.66 -12.41
N SER A 142 12.87 12.45 -12.21
CA SER A 142 11.86 12.30 -11.16
C SER A 142 11.07 10.98 -11.31
N TYR A 143 10.49 10.48 -10.21
CA TYR A 143 9.55 9.36 -10.24
C TYR A 143 8.32 9.62 -11.13
N PHE A 144 7.93 10.89 -11.30
CA PHE A 144 6.80 11.30 -12.14
C PHE A 144 7.24 11.91 -13.48
N GLY A 145 8.47 11.62 -13.91
CA GLY A 145 9.02 12.13 -15.16
C GLY A 145 9.62 13.53 -15.07
N GLY A 146 10.40 13.91 -16.07
CA GLY A 146 11.11 15.18 -16.09
C GLY A 146 12.31 15.24 -15.14
N SER A 147 12.94 16.43 -15.05
CA SER A 147 14.09 16.65 -14.17
C SER A 147 13.70 16.66 -12.68
N CYS A 148 14.58 16.17 -11.81
CA CYS A 148 14.47 16.36 -10.35
C CYS A 148 14.85 17.78 -9.87
N TRP A 149 15.16 18.70 -10.77
CA TRP A 149 15.60 20.04 -10.44
C TRP A 149 14.74 21.08 -11.11
N GLU A 150 14.22 22.01 -10.31
CA GLU A 150 13.49 23.18 -10.80
C GLU A 150 14.25 24.47 -10.51
N SER A 151 14.27 25.38 -11.49
CA SER A 151 14.95 26.67 -11.35
C SER A 151 14.23 27.58 -10.34
N VAL A 152 15.03 28.28 -9.52
CA VAL A 152 14.51 29.28 -8.59
C VAL A 152 14.51 30.64 -9.29
N PRO A 153 13.33 31.27 -9.51
CA PRO A 153 13.23 32.54 -10.24
C PRO A 153 14.14 33.63 -9.69
N GLY A 154 14.86 34.33 -10.57
CA GLY A 154 15.74 35.44 -10.21
C GLY A 154 17.09 35.05 -9.61
N THR A 155 17.44 33.75 -9.59
CA THR A 155 18.71 33.24 -9.07
C THR A 155 19.40 32.30 -10.06
N ASP A 156 20.64 31.86 -9.75
CA ASP A 156 21.35 30.80 -10.45
C ASP A 156 21.16 29.42 -9.80
N LYS A 157 20.19 29.28 -8.88
CA LYS A 157 19.91 28.10 -8.09
C LYS A 157 18.76 27.29 -8.65
N TYR A 158 18.77 26.01 -8.28
CA TYR A 158 17.72 25.03 -8.47
C TYR A 158 17.38 24.40 -7.12
N TYR A 159 16.11 24.03 -6.91
CA TYR A 159 15.73 23.16 -5.79
C TYR A 159 15.49 21.73 -6.26
N PHE A 160 15.71 20.80 -5.35
CA PHE A 160 15.60 19.35 -5.62
C PHE A 160 14.26 18.79 -5.22
N HIS A 161 13.72 17.88 -6.05
CA HIS A 161 12.54 17.09 -5.78
C HIS A 161 12.66 15.71 -6.45
N MET A 162 12.30 14.62 -5.76
CA MET A 162 12.28 13.28 -6.34
C MET A 162 10.93 12.93 -6.96
N PHE A 163 9.86 13.56 -6.50
CA PHE A 163 8.48 13.39 -6.97
C PHE A 163 8.06 14.59 -7.84
N ALA A 164 6.84 15.08 -7.72
CA ALA A 164 6.42 16.26 -8.49
C ALA A 164 7.25 17.51 -8.11
N LYS A 165 7.38 18.46 -9.03
CA LYS A 165 8.08 19.73 -8.76
C LYS A 165 7.43 20.53 -7.64
N GLU A 166 6.16 20.29 -7.37
CA GLU A 166 5.41 20.84 -6.25
C GLU A 166 5.70 20.14 -4.91
N GLN A 167 6.60 19.12 -4.90
CA GLN A 167 6.99 18.34 -3.72
C GLN A 167 8.49 18.47 -3.44
N PRO A 168 8.99 19.66 -3.03
CA PRO A 168 10.41 19.85 -2.71
C PRO A 168 10.87 18.94 -1.59
N ASP A 169 12.01 18.26 -1.78
CA ASP A 169 12.58 17.32 -0.82
C ASP A 169 13.16 18.01 0.39
N LEU A 170 12.87 17.46 1.58
CA LEU A 170 13.33 17.95 2.87
C LEU A 170 14.77 17.51 3.17
N ASN A 171 15.59 18.45 3.65
CA ASN A 171 17.00 18.23 3.99
C ASN A 171 17.17 17.60 5.37
N TRP A 172 17.15 16.28 5.44
CA TRP A 172 17.31 15.51 6.68
C TRP A 172 18.69 15.67 7.36
N GLU A 173 19.68 16.22 6.68
CA GLU A 173 20.95 16.59 7.33
C GLU A 173 20.76 17.76 8.31
N ASN A 174 19.74 18.58 8.14
CA ASN A 174 19.47 19.71 9.03
C ASN A 174 18.81 19.25 10.35
N PRO A 175 19.49 19.41 11.52
CA PRO A 175 18.93 18.97 12.79
C PRO A 175 17.74 19.79 13.27
N LYS A 176 17.61 21.07 12.83
CA LYS A 176 16.44 21.89 13.17
C LYS A 176 15.20 21.37 12.46
N LEU A 177 15.30 21.04 11.17
CA LEU A 177 14.21 20.42 10.43
C LEU A 177 13.78 19.09 11.08
N ARG A 178 14.74 18.21 11.40
CA ARG A 178 14.39 16.95 12.09
C ARG A 178 13.64 17.19 13.39
N GLN A 179 14.03 18.21 14.18
CA GLN A 179 13.33 18.52 15.43
C GLN A 179 11.90 19.01 15.18
N GLU A 180 11.65 19.81 14.13
CA GLU A 180 10.28 20.22 13.75
C GLU A 180 9.43 19.01 13.37
N LEU A 181 9.98 18.07 12.58
CA LEU A 181 9.29 16.84 12.21
C LEU A 181 9.00 15.98 13.44
N TYR A 182 9.95 15.85 14.39
CA TYR A 182 9.72 15.07 15.62
C TYR A 182 8.65 15.71 16.51
N ASN A 183 8.61 17.03 16.60
CA ASN A 183 7.57 17.76 17.34
C ASN A 183 6.19 17.48 16.74
N MET A 184 6.07 17.55 15.42
CA MET A 184 4.84 17.26 14.68
C MET A 184 4.37 15.82 14.91
N ILE A 185 5.25 14.84 14.76
CA ILE A 185 4.92 13.42 14.96
C ILE A 185 4.45 13.17 16.39
N ASN A 186 5.16 13.71 17.39
CA ASN A 186 4.80 13.56 18.79
C ASN A 186 3.44 14.21 19.07
N TRP A 187 3.14 15.38 18.49
CA TRP A 187 1.86 16.06 18.65
C TRP A 187 0.67 15.18 18.17
N TRP A 188 0.82 14.50 17.03
CA TRP A 188 -0.21 13.58 16.55
C TRP A 188 -0.36 12.34 17.44
N LEU A 189 0.75 11.78 17.94
CA LEU A 189 0.71 10.65 18.88
C LEU A 189 0.07 11.03 20.21
N GLU A 190 0.34 12.23 20.71
CA GLU A 190 -0.30 12.80 21.93
C GLU A 190 -1.81 13.02 21.74
N LYS A 191 -2.28 13.35 20.53
CA LYS A 191 -3.71 13.39 20.21
C LYS A 191 -4.40 12.02 20.29
N GLY A 192 -3.67 10.94 20.25
CA GLY A 192 -4.22 9.58 20.38
C GLY A 192 -4.09 8.70 19.13
N LEU A 193 -3.30 9.11 18.15
CA LEU A 193 -2.92 8.21 17.07
C LEU A 193 -2.14 7.00 17.61
N ALA A 194 -2.40 5.83 17.03
CA ALA A 194 -1.69 4.61 17.39
C ALA A 194 -0.37 4.43 16.62
N GLY A 195 -0.10 5.27 15.63
CA GLY A 195 1.11 5.20 14.83
C GLY A 195 0.97 5.75 13.42
N PHE A 196 1.87 5.31 12.53
CA PHE A 196 1.96 5.82 11.17
C PHE A 196 2.36 4.75 10.15
N ARG A 197 1.84 4.88 8.93
CA ARG A 197 2.50 4.39 7.72
C ARG A 197 3.45 5.48 7.24
N ILE A 198 4.69 5.15 6.92
CA ILE A 198 5.73 6.15 6.65
C ILE A 198 6.11 6.06 5.18
N ASP A 199 5.74 7.12 4.47
CA ASP A 199 5.86 7.27 3.03
C ASP A 199 7.31 7.43 2.59
N ALA A 200 7.71 6.73 1.52
CA ALA A 200 8.99 6.90 0.81
C ALA A 200 10.21 7.06 1.72
N ILE A 201 10.22 6.39 2.86
CA ILE A 201 11.11 6.72 4.00
C ILE A 201 12.59 6.49 3.71
N ILE A 202 12.95 5.59 2.81
CA ILE A 202 14.35 5.37 2.44
C ILE A 202 14.93 6.53 1.62
N ASN A 203 14.09 7.33 1.00
CA ASN A 203 14.49 8.47 0.17
C ASN A 203 15.00 9.68 0.98
N ILE A 204 14.86 9.67 2.32
CA ILE A 204 15.29 10.80 3.16
C ILE A 204 16.80 11.04 3.16
N LYS A 205 17.60 10.01 2.88
CA LYS A 205 19.07 10.15 2.74
C LYS A 205 19.45 10.43 1.31
N LYS A 206 20.25 11.49 1.11
CA LYS A 206 20.73 11.92 -0.20
C LYS A 206 22.27 11.89 -0.25
N ASP A 207 22.81 11.65 -1.44
CA ASP A 207 24.23 11.96 -1.71
C ASP A 207 24.33 13.48 -1.95
N LEU A 208 24.93 14.19 -1.00
CA LEU A 208 25.03 15.64 -1.03
C LEU A 208 25.89 16.20 -2.18
N ALA A 209 26.70 15.35 -2.81
CA ALA A 209 27.48 15.71 -3.98
C ALA A 209 26.61 15.78 -5.25
N PHE A 210 25.43 15.13 -5.24
CA PHE A 210 24.52 15.03 -6.39
C PHE A 210 25.28 14.71 -7.69
N PRO A 211 26.02 13.58 -7.76
CA PRO A 211 26.79 13.19 -8.94
C PRO A 211 25.86 12.85 -10.11
N ASP A 212 26.31 13.06 -11.34
CA ASP A 212 25.61 12.51 -12.50
C ASP A 212 25.73 10.99 -12.52
N TYR A 213 24.65 10.30 -12.93
CA TYR A 213 24.66 8.87 -13.20
C TYR A 213 24.58 8.59 -14.70
N GLU A 214 24.96 7.37 -15.10
CA GLU A 214 24.80 6.93 -16.50
C GLU A 214 23.32 6.96 -16.87
N PRO A 215 22.96 7.68 -17.96
CA PRO A 215 21.59 7.76 -18.44
C PRO A 215 20.98 6.39 -18.69
N ASP A 216 19.70 6.22 -18.32
CA ASP A 216 18.96 4.97 -18.51
C ASP A 216 17.71 5.14 -19.39
N GLY A 217 17.54 6.32 -19.98
CA GLY A 217 16.44 6.63 -20.88
C GLY A 217 16.85 7.50 -22.08
N PRO A 218 15.98 7.64 -23.09
CA PRO A 218 16.22 8.43 -24.30
C PRO A 218 16.31 9.94 -24.01
N ASP A 219 15.84 10.38 -22.85
CA ASP A 219 15.86 11.76 -22.38
C ASP A 219 17.26 12.22 -21.88
N GLY A 220 18.24 11.32 -21.83
CA GLY A 220 19.58 11.59 -21.33
C GLY A 220 19.68 11.73 -19.81
N MET A 221 18.62 11.38 -19.09
CA MET A 221 18.57 11.41 -17.63
C MET A 221 18.72 10.01 -17.03
N ALA A 222 19.04 9.96 -15.74
CA ALA A 222 19.13 8.76 -14.94
C ALA A 222 18.03 8.76 -13.85
N ALA A 223 17.38 7.64 -13.63
CA ALA A 223 16.35 7.53 -12.60
C ALA A 223 16.89 7.90 -11.21
N CYS A 224 16.16 8.72 -10.49
CA CYS A 224 16.60 9.28 -9.19
C CYS A 224 16.78 8.22 -8.09
N TRP A 225 16.10 7.07 -8.17
CA TRP A 225 16.26 5.97 -7.21
C TRP A 225 17.70 5.41 -7.17
N LYS A 226 18.48 5.57 -8.26
CA LYS A 226 19.92 5.18 -8.28
C LYS A 226 20.72 5.89 -7.20
N MET A 227 20.39 7.14 -6.87
CA MET A 227 21.04 7.85 -5.77
C MET A 227 20.73 7.19 -4.43
N VAL A 228 19.48 6.77 -4.19
CA VAL A 228 19.05 6.11 -2.96
C VAL A 228 19.78 4.79 -2.75
N GLU A 229 19.96 4.00 -3.82
CA GLU A 229 20.68 2.72 -3.76
C GLU A 229 22.20 2.90 -3.52
N ASN A 230 22.78 4.04 -3.88
CA ASN A 230 24.20 4.31 -3.81
C ASN A 230 24.61 5.18 -2.61
N VAL A 231 23.67 5.51 -1.69
CA VAL A 231 23.97 6.30 -0.50
C VAL A 231 23.77 5.46 0.77
N ASP A 232 24.77 5.45 1.64
CA ASP A 232 24.71 4.79 2.95
C ASP A 232 24.25 5.76 4.05
N GLY A 233 23.80 5.21 5.19
CA GLY A 233 23.59 5.95 6.43
C GLY A 233 22.13 6.34 6.69
N VAL A 234 21.15 5.89 5.91
CA VAL A 234 19.72 6.13 6.20
C VAL A 234 19.32 5.60 7.57
N GLY A 235 19.90 4.49 8.02
CA GLY A 235 19.64 3.88 9.32
C GLY A 235 19.92 4.79 10.51
N GLU A 236 20.87 5.74 10.41
CA GLU A 236 21.13 6.73 11.46
C GLU A 236 19.94 7.67 11.66
N PHE A 237 19.33 8.15 10.55
CA PHE A 237 18.15 8.99 10.61
C PHE A 237 16.92 8.22 11.12
N LEU A 238 16.77 6.95 10.71
CA LEU A 238 15.67 6.10 11.15
C LEU A 238 15.76 5.78 12.65
N GLU A 239 16.95 5.52 13.16
CA GLU A 239 17.16 5.28 14.59
C GLU A 239 16.91 6.54 15.42
N ASP A 240 17.36 7.71 14.94
CA ASP A 240 17.11 9.00 15.59
C ASP A 240 15.60 9.33 15.60
N LEU A 241 14.92 9.14 14.47
CA LEU A 241 13.47 9.27 14.35
C LEU A 241 12.74 8.36 15.36
N LYS A 242 13.05 7.05 15.37
CA LYS A 242 12.45 6.08 16.27
C LYS A 242 12.59 6.48 17.73
N LYS A 243 13.81 6.84 18.17
CA LYS A 243 14.10 7.22 19.57
C LYS A 243 13.37 8.49 20.01
N ASN A 244 13.28 9.46 19.10
CA ASN A 244 12.69 10.76 19.43
C ASN A 244 11.16 10.78 19.30
N THR A 245 10.55 9.76 18.66
CA THR A 245 9.10 9.71 18.40
C THR A 245 8.50 8.36 18.81
N PHE A 246 8.43 7.40 17.91
CA PHE A 246 7.63 6.17 17.98
C PHE A 246 7.88 5.33 19.23
N GLN A 247 9.11 5.24 19.66
CA GLN A 247 9.49 4.42 20.82
C GLN A 247 8.88 4.97 22.13
N LYS A 248 8.66 6.28 22.22
CA LYS A 248 8.08 6.92 23.43
C LYS A 248 6.62 6.54 23.65
N TYR A 249 5.90 6.17 22.59
CA TYR A 249 4.45 5.95 22.61
C TYR A 249 4.07 4.48 22.32
N ASP A 250 5.04 3.56 22.17
CA ASP A 250 4.82 2.19 21.67
C ASP A 250 3.96 2.19 20.39
N ALA A 251 4.27 3.14 19.49
CA ALA A 251 3.50 3.39 18.29
C ALA A 251 3.71 2.27 17.27
N PHE A 252 2.65 1.89 16.56
CA PHE A 252 2.73 0.98 15.41
C PHE A 252 3.19 1.73 14.17
N THR A 253 4.25 1.26 13.54
CA THR A 253 4.83 1.89 12.35
C THR A 253 4.97 0.91 11.21
N VAL A 254 4.58 1.36 10.00
CA VAL A 254 4.73 0.59 8.76
C VAL A 254 5.58 1.40 7.80
N GLY A 255 6.81 0.95 7.55
CA GLY A 255 7.70 1.62 6.60
C GLY A 255 7.39 1.22 5.16
N GLU A 256 7.37 2.20 4.26
CA GLU A 256 7.41 1.95 2.83
C GLU A 256 8.87 1.87 2.38
N VAL A 257 9.35 0.64 2.17
CA VAL A 257 10.75 0.35 1.84
C VAL A 257 10.78 -0.47 0.56
N PHE A 258 11.35 0.12 -0.49
CA PHE A 258 11.55 -0.54 -1.78
C PHE A 258 12.98 -1.03 -1.93
N ASN A 259 13.20 -1.98 -2.86
CA ASN A 259 14.53 -2.47 -3.28
C ASN A 259 15.43 -2.99 -2.14
N MET A 260 14.83 -3.41 -1.03
CA MET A 260 15.55 -3.90 0.13
C MET A 260 16.20 -5.26 -0.15
N LYS A 261 17.47 -5.40 0.22
CA LYS A 261 18.15 -6.69 0.16
C LYS A 261 17.72 -7.58 1.33
N ALA A 262 17.72 -8.90 1.10
CA ALA A 262 17.26 -9.86 2.10
C ALA A 262 18.08 -9.84 3.42
N ASP A 263 19.34 -9.45 3.38
CA ASP A 263 20.22 -9.31 4.54
C ASP A 263 20.04 -7.97 5.30
N GLU A 264 19.39 -6.98 4.67
CA GLU A 264 19.06 -5.68 5.29
C GLU A 264 17.74 -5.73 6.09
N LEU A 265 16.89 -6.72 5.84
CA LEU A 265 15.55 -6.82 6.44
C LEU A 265 15.54 -6.70 7.97
N GLY A 266 16.54 -7.29 8.64
CA GLY A 266 16.69 -7.23 10.09
C GLY A 266 17.02 -5.83 10.65
N GLN A 267 17.40 -4.87 9.81
CA GLN A 267 17.58 -3.47 10.22
C GLN A 267 16.23 -2.76 10.29
N PHE A 268 15.28 -3.14 9.43
CA PHE A 268 13.99 -2.49 9.32
C PHE A 268 12.95 -3.05 10.29
N ILE A 269 12.90 -4.38 10.50
CA ILE A 269 11.88 -5.05 11.32
C ILE A 269 12.47 -5.95 12.39
N GLY A 270 11.62 -6.40 13.32
CA GLY A 270 12.00 -7.25 14.46
C GLY A 270 12.20 -6.44 15.73
N ASP A 271 12.71 -7.11 16.79
CA ASP A 271 12.80 -6.49 18.13
C ASP A 271 13.69 -5.22 18.15
N ASN A 272 14.67 -5.13 17.27
CA ASN A 272 15.58 -3.99 17.14
C ASN A 272 15.36 -3.18 15.85
N GLY A 273 14.40 -3.56 15.02
CA GLY A 273 14.13 -2.89 13.75
C GLY A 273 13.71 -1.42 13.92
N HIS A 274 13.93 -0.62 12.89
CA HIS A 274 13.55 0.79 12.88
C HIS A 274 12.03 0.98 12.89
N PHE A 275 11.29 0.02 12.31
CA PHE A 275 9.83 0.03 12.22
C PHE A 275 9.23 -1.21 12.90
N SER A 276 7.94 -1.15 13.19
CA SER A 276 7.17 -2.31 13.65
C SER A 276 7.08 -3.36 12.54
N THR A 277 6.86 -2.91 11.32
CA THR A 277 6.76 -3.72 10.11
C THR A 277 7.07 -2.88 8.87
N ILE A 278 7.23 -3.53 7.72
CA ILE A 278 7.31 -2.91 6.40
C ILE A 278 6.35 -3.65 5.46
N PHE A 279 5.96 -3.01 4.36
CA PHE A 279 5.17 -3.68 3.31
C PHE A 279 6.01 -4.69 2.52
N ASP A 280 5.41 -5.84 2.21
CA ASP A 280 5.97 -6.81 1.28
C ASP A 280 5.56 -6.45 -0.16
N PHE A 281 6.44 -5.76 -0.88
CA PHE A 281 6.27 -5.41 -2.28
C PHE A 281 6.94 -6.38 -3.26
N CYS A 282 7.50 -7.49 -2.79
CA CYS A 282 8.31 -8.39 -3.64
C CYS A 282 7.55 -8.90 -4.87
N ALA A 283 6.25 -9.17 -4.75
CA ALA A 283 5.42 -9.61 -5.86
C ALA A 283 4.96 -8.47 -6.77
N HIS A 284 4.94 -7.24 -6.27
CA HIS A 284 4.52 -6.05 -7.01
C HIS A 284 5.62 -5.62 -7.98
N SER A 285 6.87 -5.59 -7.55
CA SER A 285 8.02 -5.19 -8.36
C SER A 285 8.36 -6.17 -9.49
N LEU A 286 7.79 -7.39 -9.51
CA LEU A 286 8.00 -8.33 -10.60
C LEU A 286 7.51 -7.84 -11.97
N SER A 287 6.55 -6.92 -11.99
CA SER A 287 5.97 -6.36 -13.22
C SER A 287 6.50 -4.98 -13.59
N ASP A 288 7.58 -4.52 -12.97
CA ASP A 288 8.18 -3.23 -13.33
C ASP A 288 8.90 -3.34 -14.67
N GLY A 289 8.51 -2.51 -15.63
CA GLY A 289 9.13 -2.41 -16.94
C GLY A 289 10.41 -1.58 -16.89
N ALA A 290 11.39 -1.90 -17.75
CA ALA A 290 12.67 -1.20 -17.81
C ALA A 290 12.55 0.26 -18.29
N HIS A 291 11.54 0.55 -19.14
CA HIS A 291 11.35 1.87 -19.76
C HIS A 291 9.97 2.48 -19.44
N GLY A 292 9.14 1.78 -18.70
CA GLY A 292 7.80 2.21 -18.31
C GLY A 292 6.79 1.06 -18.31
N TRP A 293 5.54 1.41 -18.08
CA TRP A 293 4.48 0.39 -17.99
C TRP A 293 4.23 -0.36 -19.31
N TYR A 294 4.58 0.25 -20.44
CA TYR A 294 4.36 -0.34 -21.77
C TYR A 294 5.28 -1.53 -22.09
N ASP A 295 6.39 -1.69 -21.38
CA ASP A 295 7.30 -2.82 -21.51
C ASP A 295 7.36 -3.72 -20.27
N ALA A 296 6.35 -3.63 -19.42
CA ALA A 296 6.21 -4.46 -18.22
C ALA A 296 6.28 -5.95 -18.59
N PRO A 297 7.13 -6.74 -17.90
CA PRO A 297 7.28 -8.16 -18.19
C PRO A 297 6.03 -8.94 -17.81
N HIS A 298 5.74 -10.01 -18.56
CA HIS A 298 4.73 -10.96 -18.13
C HIS A 298 5.26 -11.81 -16.99
N VAL A 299 4.58 -11.77 -15.84
CA VAL A 299 4.90 -12.56 -14.67
C VAL A 299 4.07 -13.84 -14.66
N ASP A 300 4.72 -14.99 -14.77
CA ASP A 300 4.04 -16.28 -14.63
C ASP A 300 3.68 -16.58 -13.16
N PHE A 301 2.67 -17.45 -12.98
CA PHE A 301 2.18 -17.82 -11.65
C PHE A 301 3.27 -18.41 -10.74
N LYS A 302 4.15 -19.24 -11.29
CA LYS A 302 5.19 -19.91 -10.50
C LYS A 302 6.19 -18.91 -9.95
N THR A 303 6.64 -17.98 -10.77
CA THR A 303 7.52 -16.87 -10.37
C THR A 303 6.86 -16.02 -9.27
N TRP A 304 5.61 -15.63 -9.45
CA TRP A 304 4.84 -14.86 -8.46
C TRP A 304 4.72 -15.61 -7.12
N ARG A 305 4.28 -16.88 -7.16
CA ARG A 305 4.14 -17.73 -5.98
C ARG A 305 5.47 -17.91 -5.23
N ASP A 306 6.51 -18.29 -5.96
CA ASP A 306 7.82 -18.62 -5.37
C ASP A 306 8.47 -17.38 -4.75
N THR A 307 8.25 -16.20 -5.33
CA THR A 307 8.68 -14.91 -4.77
C THR A 307 8.01 -14.64 -3.42
N ILE A 308 6.69 -14.74 -3.34
CA ILE A 308 5.95 -14.56 -2.07
C ILE A 308 6.41 -15.56 -1.01
N LEU A 309 6.51 -16.84 -1.34
CA LEU A 309 6.92 -17.86 -0.39
C LEU A 309 8.37 -17.68 0.08
N SER A 310 9.25 -17.21 -0.80
CA SER A 310 10.64 -16.90 -0.46
C SER A 310 10.74 -15.69 0.48
N SER A 311 9.95 -14.63 0.23
CA SER A 311 9.82 -13.49 1.14
C SER A 311 9.39 -13.95 2.53
N GLN A 312 8.35 -14.76 2.63
CA GLN A 312 7.87 -15.30 3.90
C GLN A 312 8.92 -16.11 4.67
N ILE A 313 9.74 -16.91 3.96
CA ILE A 313 10.85 -17.66 4.58
C ILE A 313 11.93 -16.72 5.13
N ASN A 314 12.22 -15.63 4.43
CA ASN A 314 13.22 -14.67 4.85
C ASN A 314 12.74 -13.84 6.06
N VAL A 315 11.55 -13.29 5.97
CA VAL A 315 10.94 -12.43 7.00
C VAL A 315 10.81 -13.13 8.35
N GLN A 316 10.41 -14.39 8.36
CA GLN A 316 10.18 -15.12 9.62
C GLN A 316 11.42 -15.30 10.50
N LYS A 317 12.62 -15.00 9.96
CA LYS A 317 13.88 -14.98 10.73
C LYS A 317 13.97 -13.74 11.64
N TYR A 318 13.30 -12.65 11.27
CA TYR A 318 13.44 -11.34 11.90
C TYR A 318 12.15 -10.87 12.58
N GLY A 319 11.03 -10.86 11.88
CA GLY A 319 9.80 -10.24 12.38
C GLY A 319 8.53 -10.69 11.66
N LEU A 320 7.59 -9.77 11.56
CA LEU A 320 6.35 -9.85 10.82
C LEU A 320 6.36 -8.76 9.76
N GLU A 321 5.91 -9.08 8.57
CA GLU A 321 5.75 -8.14 7.46
C GLU A 321 4.27 -7.74 7.30
N ALA A 322 4.01 -6.59 6.70
CA ALA A 322 2.67 -6.18 6.31
C ALA A 322 2.33 -6.79 4.96
N ASN A 323 1.41 -7.78 4.97
CA ASN A 323 0.97 -8.46 3.76
C ASN A 323 -0.09 -7.62 3.06
N ILE A 324 0.12 -7.30 1.78
CA ILE A 324 -0.84 -6.57 0.94
C ILE A 324 -1.10 -7.31 -0.38
N ILE A 325 -2.27 -7.06 -0.97
CA ILE A 325 -2.61 -7.44 -2.35
C ILE A 325 -2.69 -6.18 -3.20
N GLU A 326 -3.25 -5.12 -2.65
CA GLU A 326 -3.47 -3.83 -3.30
C GLU A 326 -3.46 -2.70 -2.27
N ASN A 327 -3.18 -1.50 -2.73
CA ASN A 327 -3.28 -0.26 -1.99
C ASN A 327 -3.71 0.88 -2.93
N HIS A 328 -3.63 2.12 -2.50
CA HIS A 328 -4.01 3.29 -3.28
C HIS A 328 -3.04 3.67 -4.42
N ASP A 329 -1.86 3.04 -4.48
CA ASP A 329 -0.82 3.26 -5.49
C ASP A 329 -0.65 2.08 -6.46
N GLU A 330 -1.48 1.04 -6.29
CA GLU A 330 -1.44 -0.18 -7.09
C GLU A 330 -2.79 -0.42 -7.78
N PRO A 331 -2.82 -1.11 -8.93
CA PRO A 331 -4.07 -1.57 -9.50
C PRO A 331 -4.79 -2.55 -8.57
N ARG A 332 -6.08 -2.80 -8.78
CA ARG A 332 -6.84 -3.80 -8.02
C ARG A 332 -6.21 -5.18 -8.14
N GLY A 333 -5.95 -5.82 -7.01
CA GLY A 333 -5.20 -7.07 -6.94
C GLY A 333 -5.84 -8.23 -7.72
N VAL A 334 -7.16 -8.31 -7.72
CA VAL A 334 -7.90 -9.31 -8.54
C VAL A 334 -7.58 -9.15 -10.03
N SER A 335 -7.53 -7.91 -10.52
CA SER A 335 -7.23 -7.62 -11.92
C SER A 335 -5.75 -7.80 -12.26
N ARG A 336 -4.85 -7.56 -11.30
CA ARG A 336 -3.40 -7.67 -11.49
C ARG A 336 -2.89 -9.10 -11.41
N PHE A 337 -3.29 -9.85 -10.37
CA PHE A 337 -2.69 -11.14 -10.04
C PHE A 337 -3.48 -12.34 -10.55
N LEU A 338 -4.74 -12.17 -10.94
CA LEU A 338 -5.56 -13.26 -11.44
C LEU A 338 -5.73 -13.19 -12.96
N PRO A 339 -5.59 -14.32 -13.66
CA PRO A 339 -5.94 -14.38 -15.07
C PRO A 339 -7.44 -14.13 -15.26
N LYS A 340 -7.85 -13.64 -16.43
CA LYS A 340 -9.23 -13.19 -16.67
C LYS A 340 -10.32 -14.19 -16.28
N TYR A 341 -10.08 -15.50 -16.46
CA TYR A 341 -11.06 -16.54 -16.07
C TYR A 341 -11.24 -16.66 -14.55
N ALA A 342 -10.26 -16.23 -13.76
CA ALA A 342 -10.26 -16.27 -12.31
C ALA A 342 -10.69 -14.94 -11.65
N GLN A 343 -10.91 -13.89 -12.44
CA GLN A 343 -11.45 -12.60 -11.97
C GLN A 343 -12.95 -12.72 -11.66
N THR A 344 -13.27 -13.53 -10.68
CA THR A 344 -14.62 -13.92 -10.24
C THR A 344 -14.70 -13.87 -8.72
N PRO A 345 -15.91 -13.89 -8.12
CA PRO A 345 -16.03 -13.98 -6.66
C PRO A 345 -15.27 -15.15 -6.05
N VAL A 346 -15.21 -16.30 -6.73
CA VAL A 346 -14.47 -17.49 -6.26
C VAL A 346 -12.96 -17.22 -6.25
N GLY A 347 -12.42 -16.66 -7.34
CA GLY A 347 -11.00 -16.30 -7.42
C GLY A 347 -10.62 -15.17 -6.44
N THR A 348 -11.51 -14.19 -6.23
CA THR A 348 -11.30 -13.13 -5.23
C THR A 348 -11.15 -13.70 -3.81
N LYS A 349 -12.03 -14.63 -3.43
CA LYS A 349 -11.94 -15.34 -2.14
C LYS A 349 -10.63 -16.13 -2.04
N MET A 350 -10.22 -16.80 -3.13
CA MET A 350 -8.96 -17.55 -3.19
C MET A 350 -7.76 -16.62 -2.94
N LEU A 351 -7.64 -15.53 -3.70
CA LEU A 351 -6.54 -14.57 -3.57
C LEU A 351 -6.49 -13.97 -2.16
N GLY A 352 -7.64 -13.54 -1.61
CA GLY A 352 -7.72 -13.03 -0.24
C GLY A 352 -7.26 -14.03 0.80
N THR A 353 -7.64 -15.31 0.66
CA THR A 353 -7.28 -16.37 1.60
C THR A 353 -5.77 -16.61 1.64
N VAL A 354 -5.14 -16.77 0.47
CA VAL A 354 -3.70 -17.04 0.41
C VAL A 354 -2.86 -15.89 0.94
N ASN A 355 -3.33 -14.65 0.88
CA ASN A 355 -2.62 -13.50 1.40
C ASN A 355 -2.89 -13.27 2.91
N ILE A 356 -4.16 -13.24 3.33
CA ILE A 356 -4.53 -12.91 4.71
C ILE A 356 -4.01 -13.96 5.71
N LEU A 357 -3.87 -15.22 5.30
CA LEU A 357 -3.36 -16.28 6.17
C LEU A 357 -1.84 -16.45 6.15
N LEU A 358 -1.10 -15.70 5.35
CA LEU A 358 0.36 -15.61 5.45
C LEU A 358 0.80 -15.10 6.84
N ARG A 359 2.05 -15.36 7.19
CA ARG A 359 2.66 -14.83 8.41
C ARG A 359 2.91 -13.33 8.22
N GLY A 360 2.37 -12.51 9.12
CA GLY A 360 2.47 -11.06 9.02
C GLY A 360 1.21 -10.38 9.50
N ILE A 361 1.11 -9.08 9.24
CA ILE A 361 -0.04 -8.25 9.54
C ILE A 361 -0.78 -8.02 8.21
N PRO A 362 -1.98 -8.62 8.03
CA PRO A 362 -2.72 -8.39 6.79
C PRO A 362 -3.25 -6.96 6.73
N PHE A 363 -3.06 -6.33 5.59
CA PHE A 363 -3.69 -5.07 5.22
C PHE A 363 -4.72 -5.33 4.13
N ILE A 364 -5.96 -4.95 4.39
CA ILE A 364 -7.07 -5.01 3.43
C ILE A 364 -7.31 -3.58 2.94
N TYR A 365 -7.32 -3.39 1.63
CA TYR A 365 -7.62 -2.09 1.05
C TYR A 365 -9.13 -1.93 0.82
N GLN A 366 -9.65 -0.71 0.99
CA GLN A 366 -11.09 -0.42 0.76
C GLN A 366 -11.59 -0.95 -0.59
N GLY A 367 -12.67 -1.72 -0.58
CA GLY A 367 -13.24 -2.35 -1.75
C GLY A 367 -12.64 -3.71 -2.12
N GLN A 368 -11.50 -4.11 -1.58
CA GLN A 368 -10.92 -5.43 -1.75
C GLN A 368 -11.87 -6.51 -1.20
N GLU A 369 -12.50 -6.24 -0.06
CA GLU A 369 -13.42 -7.15 0.63
C GLU A 369 -14.72 -7.42 -0.12
N ILE A 370 -15.05 -6.62 -1.13
CA ILE A 370 -16.19 -6.84 -2.02
C ILE A 370 -15.77 -7.26 -3.44
N GLY A 371 -14.46 -7.30 -3.70
CA GLY A 371 -13.91 -7.73 -4.98
C GLY A 371 -13.96 -6.68 -6.08
N MET A 372 -13.78 -5.40 -5.76
CA MET A 372 -13.63 -4.33 -6.77
C MET A 372 -12.49 -4.65 -7.72
N GLN A 373 -12.66 -4.32 -9.00
CA GLN A 373 -11.74 -4.62 -10.10
C GLN A 373 -11.25 -3.33 -10.77
N ASN A 374 -10.29 -3.47 -11.71
CA ASN A 374 -9.86 -2.38 -12.58
C ASN A 374 -10.96 -2.03 -13.59
N GLU A 375 -11.03 -0.74 -13.91
CA GLU A 375 -11.79 -0.24 -15.08
C GLU A 375 -10.85 0.58 -15.98
N ILE A 376 -10.76 0.20 -17.26
CA ILE A 376 -9.92 0.90 -18.23
C ILE A 376 -10.80 1.89 -18.99
N TRP A 377 -10.48 3.18 -18.89
CA TRP A 377 -11.18 4.24 -19.62
C TRP A 377 -10.56 4.46 -21.00
N ASN A 378 -11.41 4.89 -21.94
CA ASN A 378 -11.04 5.05 -23.34
C ASN A 378 -10.53 6.45 -23.71
N ASP A 379 -10.38 7.34 -22.73
CA ASP A 379 -9.89 8.70 -22.91
C ASP A 379 -8.90 9.03 -21.78
N ILE A 380 -7.69 9.49 -22.13
CA ILE A 380 -6.66 9.87 -21.17
C ILE A 380 -7.14 11.01 -20.24
N HIS A 381 -8.06 11.85 -20.69
CA HIS A 381 -8.63 12.93 -19.89
C HIS A 381 -9.60 12.46 -18.80
N ASP A 382 -9.99 11.20 -18.81
CA ASP A 382 -10.77 10.59 -17.72
C ASP A 382 -9.91 10.20 -16.51
N TYR A 383 -8.57 10.08 -16.72
CA TYR A 383 -7.63 9.76 -15.66
C TYR A 383 -7.18 11.01 -14.91
N ASN A 384 -7.04 10.89 -13.59
CA ASN A 384 -6.55 11.94 -12.70
C ASN A 384 -5.11 11.67 -12.21
N ASP A 385 -4.67 10.43 -12.28
CA ASP A 385 -3.35 9.99 -11.82
C ASP A 385 -2.22 10.56 -12.69
N ILE A 386 -1.33 11.35 -12.07
CA ILE A 386 -0.18 11.97 -12.74
C ILE A 386 0.78 10.93 -13.33
N SER A 387 0.94 9.77 -12.65
CA SER A 387 1.76 8.67 -13.18
C SER A 387 1.16 8.08 -14.44
N THR A 388 -0.15 7.89 -14.49
CA THR A 388 -0.84 7.37 -15.69
C THR A 388 -0.67 8.31 -16.87
N ILE A 389 -0.79 9.63 -16.64
CA ILE A 389 -0.61 10.65 -17.69
C ILE A 389 0.82 10.66 -18.22
N ASP A 390 1.82 10.53 -17.36
CA ASP A 390 3.23 10.46 -17.76
C ASP A 390 3.53 9.18 -18.54
N GLN A 391 3.13 8.03 -18.00
CA GLN A 391 3.34 6.72 -18.64
C GLN A 391 2.61 6.59 -19.98
N TYR A 392 1.44 7.22 -20.13
CA TYR A 392 0.77 7.30 -21.43
C TYR A 392 1.61 8.06 -22.46
N LYS A 393 2.21 9.20 -22.09
CA LYS A 393 3.12 9.95 -22.99
C LYS A 393 4.31 9.10 -23.40
N LEU A 394 4.96 8.43 -22.45
CA LEU A 394 6.08 7.53 -22.71
C LEU A 394 5.69 6.40 -23.68
N ALA A 395 4.54 5.76 -23.48
CA ALA A 395 4.03 4.73 -24.38
C ALA A 395 3.77 5.27 -25.80
N ARG A 396 3.21 6.49 -25.92
CA ARG A 396 3.00 7.17 -27.21
C ARG A 396 4.32 7.51 -27.91
N GLU A 397 5.31 7.98 -27.16
CA GLU A 397 6.65 8.28 -27.67
C GLU A 397 7.41 7.01 -28.09
N ALA A 398 7.16 5.89 -27.43
CA ALA A 398 7.67 4.56 -27.81
C ALA A 398 6.98 3.99 -29.06
N GLY A 399 5.94 4.68 -29.59
CA GLY A 399 5.29 4.33 -30.87
C GLY A 399 3.99 3.52 -30.75
N LEU A 400 3.47 3.29 -29.54
CA LEU A 400 2.17 2.64 -29.36
C LEU A 400 1.06 3.55 -29.93
N SER A 401 0.01 2.93 -30.51
CA SER A 401 -1.21 3.64 -30.84
C SER A 401 -1.91 4.19 -29.60
N ASP A 402 -2.85 5.12 -29.78
CA ASP A 402 -3.64 5.68 -28.68
C ASP A 402 -4.34 4.59 -27.86
N THR A 403 -5.01 3.66 -28.55
CA THR A 403 -5.72 2.54 -27.92
C THR A 403 -4.79 1.60 -27.14
N GLU A 404 -3.62 1.25 -27.72
CA GLU A 404 -2.64 0.40 -27.05
C GLU A 404 -2.06 1.08 -25.81
N ALA A 405 -1.73 2.38 -25.91
CA ALA A 405 -1.22 3.15 -24.77
C ALA A 405 -2.26 3.25 -23.64
N LEU A 406 -3.53 3.52 -23.96
CA LEU A 406 -4.63 3.55 -22.98
C LEU A 406 -4.85 2.18 -22.35
N GLU A 407 -4.80 1.09 -23.13
CA GLU A 407 -4.98 -0.26 -22.57
C GLU A 407 -3.86 -0.63 -21.59
N VAL A 408 -2.61 -0.36 -21.95
CA VAL A 408 -1.46 -0.67 -21.09
C VAL A 408 -1.46 0.19 -19.83
N CYS A 409 -1.58 1.52 -19.99
CA CYS A 409 -1.54 2.44 -18.85
C CYS A 409 -2.76 2.29 -17.96
N GLY A 410 -3.94 2.05 -18.54
CA GLY A 410 -5.16 1.80 -17.77
C GLY A 410 -5.08 0.56 -16.87
N LYS A 411 -4.37 -0.50 -17.29
CA LYS A 411 -4.16 -1.68 -16.44
C LYS A 411 -3.35 -1.38 -15.20
N MET A 412 -2.40 -0.44 -15.28
CA MET A 412 -1.45 -0.11 -14.22
C MET A 412 -1.83 1.16 -13.45
N SER A 413 -2.83 1.90 -13.92
CA SER A 413 -3.26 3.15 -13.32
C SER A 413 -3.65 3.01 -11.85
N ARG A 414 -3.13 3.94 -11.02
CA ARG A 414 -3.52 4.08 -9.62
C ARG A 414 -5.00 4.46 -9.46
N ASP A 415 -5.61 5.09 -10.47
CA ASP A 415 -7.03 5.46 -10.44
C ASP A 415 -7.96 4.25 -10.33
N ASN A 416 -7.53 3.06 -10.75
CA ASN A 416 -8.26 1.81 -10.52
C ASN A 416 -8.56 1.56 -9.04
N ALA A 417 -7.58 1.81 -8.16
CA ALA A 417 -7.76 1.70 -6.72
C ALA A 417 -8.45 2.93 -6.10
N ARG A 418 -8.46 4.06 -6.82
CA ARG A 418 -9.02 5.34 -6.36
C ARG A 418 -10.46 5.59 -6.80
N THR A 419 -11.06 4.68 -7.59
CA THR A 419 -12.51 4.73 -7.86
C THR A 419 -13.29 4.66 -6.54
N PRO A 420 -14.43 5.41 -6.44
CA PRO A 420 -15.27 5.41 -5.24
C PRO A 420 -15.73 4.02 -4.81
N VAL A 421 -15.77 3.77 -3.50
CA VAL A 421 -16.26 2.51 -2.92
C VAL A 421 -17.73 2.31 -3.30
N GLN A 422 -18.05 1.08 -3.72
CA GLN A 422 -19.36 0.69 -4.18
C GLN A 422 -20.26 0.24 -3.01
N TRP A 423 -20.96 1.20 -2.37
CA TRP A 423 -21.80 0.92 -1.21
C TRP A 423 -23.12 0.26 -1.56
N ASN A 424 -23.74 0.63 -2.69
CA ASN A 424 -25.01 0.08 -3.14
C ASN A 424 -25.24 0.31 -4.64
N ALA A 425 -26.36 -0.21 -5.17
CA ALA A 425 -26.71 -0.11 -6.58
C ALA A 425 -27.39 1.22 -6.99
N GLN A 426 -27.43 2.23 -6.09
CA GLN A 426 -28.00 3.55 -6.40
C GLN A 426 -27.02 4.40 -7.22
N ALA A 427 -27.47 5.59 -7.65
CA ALA A 427 -26.60 6.52 -8.37
C ALA A 427 -25.27 6.75 -7.64
N ASN A 428 -24.19 6.89 -8.40
CA ASN A 428 -22.83 7.05 -7.89
C ASN A 428 -22.41 5.94 -6.90
N ALA A 429 -22.92 4.71 -7.09
CA ALA A 429 -22.67 3.57 -6.21
C ALA A 429 -23.04 3.82 -4.73
N GLY A 430 -23.84 4.82 -4.41
CA GLY A 430 -24.13 5.26 -3.05
C GLY A 430 -22.96 5.94 -2.34
N PHE A 431 -21.92 6.31 -3.07
CA PHE A 431 -20.75 7.02 -2.54
C PHE A 431 -21.07 8.49 -2.24
N THR A 432 -21.76 9.19 -3.15
CA THR A 432 -22.13 10.61 -3.05
C THR A 432 -23.52 10.88 -3.63
N THR A 433 -24.15 11.94 -3.15
CA THR A 433 -25.36 12.53 -3.77
C THR A 433 -25.01 13.60 -4.81
N GLY A 434 -23.75 14.05 -4.85
CA GLY A 434 -23.22 15.01 -5.81
C GLY A 434 -22.56 14.36 -7.03
N THR A 435 -21.59 15.06 -7.63
CA THR A 435 -20.76 14.52 -8.71
C THR A 435 -19.48 13.97 -8.11
N PRO A 436 -19.18 12.67 -8.24
CA PRO A 436 -17.96 12.11 -7.68
C PRO A 436 -16.72 12.72 -8.35
N TRP A 437 -15.66 12.96 -7.56
CA TRP A 437 -14.40 13.54 -8.03
C TRP A 437 -13.68 12.67 -9.08
N LEU A 438 -13.92 11.36 -9.04
CA LEU A 438 -13.48 10.36 -10.00
C LEU A 438 -14.68 9.48 -10.37
N LYS A 439 -14.74 8.98 -11.60
CA LYS A 439 -15.84 8.12 -12.07
C LYS A 439 -15.99 6.89 -11.18
N VAL A 440 -17.22 6.52 -10.84
CA VAL A 440 -17.50 5.23 -10.20
C VAL A 440 -17.33 4.11 -11.21
N HIS A 441 -16.87 2.95 -10.75
CA HIS A 441 -16.71 1.76 -11.58
C HIS A 441 -18.07 1.31 -12.16
N SER A 442 -18.09 0.89 -13.43
CA SER A 442 -19.33 0.62 -14.17
C SER A 442 -20.16 -0.56 -13.62
N ASP A 443 -19.52 -1.50 -12.91
CA ASP A 443 -20.15 -2.71 -12.35
C ASP A 443 -20.79 -2.53 -10.97
N TYR A 444 -20.89 -1.30 -10.46
CA TYR A 444 -21.38 -1.04 -9.09
C TYR A 444 -22.80 -1.58 -8.80
N LYS A 445 -23.59 -1.88 -9.86
CA LYS A 445 -24.91 -2.49 -9.69
C LYS A 445 -24.83 -3.96 -9.31
N GLU A 446 -23.79 -4.64 -9.77
CA GLU A 446 -23.51 -6.06 -9.52
C GLU A 446 -22.62 -6.27 -8.31
N ILE A 447 -21.53 -5.49 -8.22
CA ILE A 447 -20.56 -5.56 -7.12
C ILE A 447 -20.80 -4.37 -6.19
N ASN A 448 -21.40 -4.60 -5.02
CA ASN A 448 -21.57 -3.58 -3.99
C ASN A 448 -21.81 -4.18 -2.61
N VAL A 449 -21.51 -3.38 -1.57
CA VAL A 449 -21.66 -3.79 -0.17
C VAL A 449 -23.09 -4.23 0.17
N ALA A 450 -24.11 -3.43 -0.19
CA ALA A 450 -25.49 -3.69 0.23
C ALA A 450 -26.07 -4.98 -0.36
N ALA A 451 -25.65 -5.38 -1.55
CA ALA A 451 -26.02 -6.66 -2.15
C ALA A 451 -25.29 -7.82 -1.45
N GLN A 452 -23.98 -7.65 -1.21
CA GLN A 452 -23.14 -8.70 -0.62
C GLN A 452 -23.43 -8.95 0.86
N GLU A 453 -23.87 -7.96 1.63
CA GLU A 453 -24.29 -8.17 3.03
C GLU A 453 -25.43 -9.16 3.16
N LYS A 454 -26.30 -9.25 2.16
CA LYS A 454 -27.48 -10.12 2.15
C LYS A 454 -27.17 -11.53 1.65
N ASP A 455 -26.06 -11.73 0.95
CA ASP A 455 -25.65 -13.01 0.39
C ASP A 455 -24.62 -13.68 1.32
N PRO A 456 -24.96 -14.79 2.02
CA PRO A 456 -24.04 -15.49 2.91
C PRO A 456 -22.80 -16.07 2.22
N ASP A 457 -22.87 -16.23 0.89
CA ASP A 457 -21.78 -16.76 0.05
C ASP A 457 -21.03 -15.66 -0.72
N SER A 458 -21.30 -14.39 -0.44
CA SER A 458 -20.60 -13.26 -1.04
C SER A 458 -19.11 -13.21 -0.68
N VAL A 459 -18.34 -12.41 -1.42
CA VAL A 459 -16.95 -12.12 -1.10
C VAL A 459 -16.83 -11.46 0.28
N LEU A 460 -17.67 -10.46 0.57
CA LEU A 460 -17.69 -9.74 1.85
C LEU A 460 -17.90 -10.69 3.05
N ASN A 461 -18.92 -11.54 2.97
CA ASN A 461 -19.21 -12.46 4.08
C ASN A 461 -18.15 -13.57 4.19
N TYR A 462 -17.50 -13.92 3.09
CA TYR A 462 -16.34 -14.80 3.12
C TYR A 462 -15.13 -14.14 3.81
N TYR A 463 -14.83 -12.87 3.52
CA TYR A 463 -13.77 -12.11 4.22
C TYR A 463 -14.05 -12.00 5.73
N ARG A 464 -15.29 -11.79 6.13
CA ARG A 464 -15.69 -11.82 7.56
C ARG A 464 -15.37 -13.17 8.22
N LYS A 465 -15.67 -14.29 7.53
CA LYS A 465 -15.32 -15.64 8.01
C LYS A 465 -13.80 -15.83 8.08
N LEU A 466 -13.06 -15.37 7.07
CA LEU A 466 -11.61 -15.49 6.96
C LEU A 466 -10.88 -14.74 8.09
N THR A 467 -11.26 -13.49 8.34
CA THR A 467 -10.70 -12.68 9.43
C THR A 467 -11.07 -13.26 10.80
N ALA A 468 -12.29 -13.79 10.96
CA ALA A 468 -12.73 -14.44 12.20
C ALA A 468 -11.90 -15.70 12.50
N ILE A 469 -11.62 -16.55 11.50
CA ILE A 469 -10.77 -17.74 11.68
C ILE A 469 -9.34 -17.34 12.08
N ARG A 470 -8.75 -16.35 11.41
CA ARG A 470 -7.41 -15.86 11.76
C ARG A 470 -7.31 -15.41 13.21
N LYS A 471 -8.37 -14.82 13.76
CA LYS A 471 -8.44 -14.25 15.12
C LYS A 471 -9.03 -15.21 16.15
N ALA A 472 -9.53 -16.37 15.73
CA ALA A 472 -10.13 -17.33 16.66
C ALA A 472 -9.12 -17.76 17.72
N PRO A 473 -9.50 -17.78 19.02
CA PRO A 473 -8.56 -18.09 20.11
C PRO A 473 -7.75 -19.36 19.90
N GLU A 474 -8.35 -20.39 19.32
CA GLU A 474 -7.72 -21.68 18.99
C GLU A 474 -6.71 -21.64 17.85
N TYR A 475 -6.79 -20.64 16.95
CA TYR A 475 -5.93 -20.53 15.75
C TYR A 475 -5.07 -19.26 15.73
N LYS A 476 -5.34 -18.32 16.61
CA LYS A 476 -4.63 -17.03 16.67
C LYS A 476 -3.12 -17.20 16.76
N GLU A 477 -2.62 -18.10 17.61
CA GLU A 477 -1.18 -18.32 17.77
C GLU A 477 -0.53 -18.82 16.48
N VAL A 478 -1.15 -19.82 15.83
CA VAL A 478 -0.58 -20.42 14.61
C VAL A 478 -0.61 -19.43 13.44
N PHE A 479 -1.64 -18.60 13.30
CA PHE A 479 -1.69 -17.58 12.24
C PHE A 479 -0.81 -16.36 12.52
N THR A 480 -0.56 -16.02 13.78
CA THR A 480 0.31 -14.91 14.15
C THR A 480 1.78 -15.32 14.09
N TYR A 481 2.16 -16.36 14.85
CA TYR A 481 3.56 -16.71 15.10
C TYR A 481 4.03 -17.99 14.41
N GLY A 482 3.11 -18.82 13.90
CA GLY A 482 3.46 -20.05 13.20
C GLY A 482 4.39 -19.78 12.03
N LYS A 483 5.32 -20.69 11.79
CA LYS A 483 6.20 -20.61 10.62
C LYS A 483 5.40 -20.83 9.35
N THR A 484 5.76 -20.13 8.29
CA THR A 484 5.32 -20.45 6.93
C THR A 484 6.27 -21.49 6.36
N VAL A 485 5.73 -22.62 5.95
CA VAL A 485 6.47 -23.73 5.32
C VAL A 485 5.84 -24.02 3.96
N PRO A 486 6.51 -23.71 2.84
CA PRO A 486 5.98 -23.99 1.51
C PRO A 486 5.65 -25.45 1.30
N ALA A 487 4.57 -25.71 0.58
CA ALA A 487 4.12 -27.06 0.21
C ALA A 487 3.82 -27.11 -1.30
N TYR A 488 3.91 -28.32 -1.89
CA TYR A 488 3.57 -28.59 -3.30
C TYR A 488 4.27 -27.66 -4.32
N GLN A 489 5.52 -27.30 -4.06
CA GLN A 489 6.28 -26.34 -4.88
C GLN A 489 6.53 -26.83 -6.32
N ASP A 490 6.46 -28.15 -6.57
CA ASP A 490 6.58 -28.71 -7.91
C ASP A 490 5.33 -28.51 -8.77
N SER A 491 4.22 -28.07 -8.18
CA SER A 491 2.99 -27.81 -8.93
C SER A 491 3.11 -26.52 -9.75
N GLU A 492 2.63 -26.56 -10.97
CA GLU A 492 2.56 -25.40 -11.88
C GLU A 492 1.39 -24.45 -11.59
N THR A 493 0.40 -24.89 -10.78
CA THR A 493 -0.85 -24.14 -10.56
C THR A 493 -1.26 -24.02 -9.10
N VAL A 494 -0.64 -24.76 -8.19
CA VAL A 494 -1.00 -24.75 -6.78
C VAL A 494 -0.09 -23.81 -6.00
N MET A 495 -0.69 -22.88 -5.26
CA MET A 495 -0.03 -22.18 -4.16
C MET A 495 -0.45 -22.82 -2.86
N ALA A 496 0.52 -23.37 -2.12
CA ALA A 496 0.23 -23.97 -0.83
C ALA A 496 1.35 -23.77 0.18
N TYR A 497 0.97 -23.63 1.42
CA TYR A 497 1.89 -23.53 2.55
C TYR A 497 1.25 -24.02 3.84
N TYR A 498 2.07 -24.54 4.73
CA TYR A 498 1.68 -24.81 6.11
C TYR A 498 1.98 -23.58 6.99
N ARG A 499 1.06 -23.32 7.93
CA ARG A 499 1.32 -22.50 9.11
C ARG A 499 1.55 -23.45 10.28
N GLU A 500 2.72 -23.37 10.91
CA GLU A 500 3.13 -24.35 11.91
C GLU A 500 3.62 -23.74 13.21
N THR A 501 3.08 -24.24 14.33
CA THR A 501 3.65 -24.11 15.67
C THR A 501 4.16 -25.47 16.16
N LYS A 502 4.56 -25.58 17.43
CA LYS A 502 4.89 -26.87 18.04
C LYS A 502 3.68 -27.81 18.17
N SER A 503 2.48 -27.26 18.32
CA SER A 503 1.25 -27.98 18.63
C SER A 503 0.23 -28.05 17.48
N GLN A 504 0.35 -27.16 16.49
CA GLN A 504 -0.64 -27.03 15.41
C GLN A 504 0.03 -26.98 14.03
N ARG A 505 -0.68 -27.50 13.04
CA ARG A 505 -0.34 -27.42 11.62
C ARG A 505 -1.59 -27.11 10.82
N ILE A 506 -1.58 -26.03 10.05
CA ILE A 506 -2.70 -25.65 9.18
C ILE A 506 -2.18 -25.54 7.76
N LEU A 507 -2.77 -26.28 6.84
CA LEU A 507 -2.51 -26.18 5.40
C LEU A 507 -3.45 -25.13 4.79
N VAL A 508 -2.89 -24.20 4.04
CA VAL A 508 -3.60 -23.34 3.09
C VAL A 508 -3.20 -23.82 1.70
N ALA A 509 -4.17 -24.24 0.88
CA ALA A 509 -3.90 -24.74 -0.47
C ALA A 509 -4.91 -24.17 -1.47
N ALA A 510 -4.42 -23.62 -2.58
CA ALA A 510 -5.20 -22.94 -3.60
C ALA A 510 -4.77 -23.35 -5.01
N ASN A 511 -5.71 -23.61 -5.89
CA ASN A 511 -5.45 -23.93 -7.29
C ASN A 511 -5.75 -22.71 -8.18
N PHE A 512 -4.71 -22.10 -8.71
CA PHE A 512 -4.78 -20.96 -9.65
C PHE A 512 -4.97 -21.41 -11.10
N GLY A 513 -5.02 -22.73 -11.36
CA GLY A 513 -5.22 -23.31 -12.69
C GLY A 513 -6.67 -23.34 -13.14
N ARG A 514 -6.87 -23.54 -14.44
CA ARG A 514 -8.21 -23.73 -15.05
C ARG A 514 -8.80 -25.12 -14.77
N GLU A 515 -7.93 -26.12 -14.67
CA GLU A 515 -8.32 -27.51 -14.51
C GLU A 515 -8.20 -27.92 -13.04
N ALA A 516 -9.01 -28.90 -12.65
CA ALA A 516 -8.89 -29.49 -11.33
C ALA A 516 -7.53 -30.19 -11.19
N VAL A 517 -6.90 -30.05 -10.05
CA VAL A 517 -5.63 -30.70 -9.71
C VAL A 517 -5.81 -31.61 -8.48
N SER A 518 -5.06 -32.69 -8.44
CA SER A 518 -5.02 -33.57 -7.28
C SER A 518 -3.59 -33.70 -6.78
N THR A 519 -3.40 -33.51 -5.49
CA THR A 519 -2.11 -33.69 -4.83
C THR A 519 -2.22 -34.60 -3.63
N LYS A 520 -1.15 -35.37 -3.33
CA LYS A 520 -1.12 -36.24 -2.17
C LYS A 520 -0.94 -35.40 -0.91
N LEU A 521 -1.77 -35.68 0.11
CA LEU A 521 -1.61 -35.05 1.43
C LEU A 521 -0.34 -35.56 2.11
N GLU A 522 0.43 -34.67 2.68
CA GLU A 522 1.62 -35.01 3.46
C GLU A 522 1.27 -35.44 4.89
N TYR A 523 0.13 -34.95 5.41
CA TYR A 523 -0.35 -35.19 6.77
C TYR A 523 -1.85 -35.45 6.78
N PRO A 524 -2.35 -36.33 7.67
CA PRO A 524 -3.78 -36.57 7.85
C PRO A 524 -4.51 -35.26 8.23
N VAL A 525 -5.71 -35.10 7.70
CA VAL A 525 -6.57 -33.94 7.96
C VAL A 525 -7.50 -34.21 9.13
N LYS A 526 -7.55 -33.30 10.09
CA LYS A 526 -8.47 -33.31 11.22
C LYS A 526 -9.78 -32.62 10.93
N LYS A 527 -9.71 -31.48 10.24
CA LYS A 527 -10.85 -30.57 10.06
C LYS A 527 -10.66 -29.65 8.87
N VAL A 528 -11.74 -29.39 8.14
CA VAL A 528 -11.83 -28.28 7.20
C VAL A 528 -12.19 -27.02 7.97
N LEU A 529 -11.35 -25.99 7.92
CA LEU A 529 -11.58 -24.72 8.61
C LEU A 529 -12.32 -23.72 7.72
N LEU A 530 -11.97 -23.66 6.44
CA LEU A 530 -12.57 -22.76 5.47
C LEU A 530 -12.41 -23.35 4.06
N SER A 531 -13.41 -23.12 3.22
CA SER A 531 -13.35 -23.36 1.78
C SER A 531 -14.15 -22.27 1.07
N ASN A 532 -13.65 -21.78 -0.06
CA ASN A 532 -14.39 -20.83 -0.89
C ASN A 532 -15.51 -21.50 -1.74
N GLN A 533 -15.58 -22.83 -1.68
CA GLN A 533 -16.63 -23.64 -2.31
C GLN A 533 -17.50 -24.40 -1.29
N ASN A 534 -17.49 -23.96 -0.02
CA ASN A 534 -18.30 -24.51 1.06
C ASN A 534 -18.06 -26.02 1.33
N ARG A 535 -16.87 -26.55 1.05
CA ARG A 535 -16.51 -27.95 1.41
C ARG A 535 -16.40 -28.11 2.91
N THR A 536 -16.89 -29.25 3.39
CA THR A 536 -16.86 -29.64 4.82
C THR A 536 -16.25 -31.02 5.06
N ASP A 537 -16.17 -31.85 4.02
CA ASP A 537 -15.59 -33.21 4.07
C ASP A 537 -14.07 -33.15 4.06
N CYS A 538 -13.45 -33.86 5.00
CA CYS A 538 -12.00 -33.95 5.10
C CYS A 538 -11.46 -34.91 4.01
N PRO A 539 -10.49 -34.49 3.19
CA PRO A 539 -9.82 -35.38 2.28
C PRO A 539 -8.94 -36.37 3.07
N GLU A 540 -8.91 -37.65 2.63
CA GLU A 540 -8.17 -38.71 3.34
C GLU A 540 -6.71 -38.80 2.88
N GLU A 541 -6.44 -39.12 1.61
CA GLU A 541 -5.07 -39.27 1.07
C GLU A 541 -4.75 -38.26 -0.02
N MET A 542 -5.76 -37.89 -0.81
CA MET A 542 -5.63 -37.01 -1.96
C MET A 542 -6.45 -35.73 -1.74
N LEU A 543 -5.80 -34.61 -1.86
CA LEU A 543 -6.45 -33.29 -1.93
C LEU A 543 -6.74 -32.99 -3.39
N LYS A 544 -8.01 -33.04 -3.77
CA LYS A 544 -8.48 -32.51 -5.04
C LYS A 544 -8.89 -31.04 -4.85
N LEU A 545 -8.42 -30.17 -5.71
CA LEU A 545 -8.78 -28.75 -5.80
C LEU A 545 -9.34 -28.46 -7.18
N ASP A 546 -10.56 -27.97 -7.25
CA ASP A 546 -11.16 -27.50 -8.50
C ASP A 546 -10.55 -26.15 -8.93
N SER A 547 -10.89 -25.64 -10.11
CA SER A 547 -10.39 -24.33 -10.59
C SER A 547 -10.75 -23.21 -9.61
N CYS A 548 -9.78 -22.37 -9.28
CA CYS A 548 -9.91 -21.26 -8.32
C CYS A 548 -10.36 -21.69 -6.91
N GLU A 549 -10.27 -22.97 -6.56
CA GLU A 549 -10.59 -23.43 -5.21
C GLU A 549 -9.44 -23.12 -4.25
N VAL A 550 -9.80 -22.63 -3.06
CA VAL A 550 -8.92 -22.57 -1.89
C VAL A 550 -9.56 -23.29 -0.71
N ILE A 551 -8.73 -24.04 0.01
CA ILE A 551 -9.14 -24.76 1.22
C ILE A 551 -8.12 -24.52 2.34
N VAL A 552 -8.63 -24.41 3.56
CA VAL A 552 -7.84 -24.29 4.79
C VAL A 552 -8.12 -25.49 5.67
N LEU A 553 -7.09 -26.28 5.96
CA LEU A 553 -7.21 -27.55 6.64
C LEU A 553 -6.37 -27.58 7.93
N GLU A 554 -6.96 -27.99 9.04
CA GLU A 554 -6.18 -28.39 10.20
C GLU A 554 -5.70 -29.82 10.00
N CYS A 555 -4.37 -30.02 10.09
CA CYS A 555 -3.73 -31.31 9.91
C CYS A 555 -3.19 -31.87 11.23
N GLU A 556 -2.89 -33.17 11.25
CA GLU A 556 -2.16 -33.77 12.37
C GLU A 556 -0.74 -33.22 12.47
N LYS A 557 -0.24 -33.14 13.72
CA LYS A 557 1.10 -32.64 14.00
C LYS A 557 2.11 -33.78 14.17
#